data_6c180a8f712585fa835cdcba63d60c6c
#
_entry.id   6c180a8f712585fa835cdcba63d60c6c
#
_cell.length_a   1.000
_cell.length_b   1.000
_cell.length_c   1.000
_cell.angle_alpha   90.00
_cell.angle_beta   90.00
_cell.angle_gamma   90.00
#
_symmetry.space_group_name_H-M   'P 1'
#
loop_
_entity.id
_entity.type
_entity.pdbx_description
1 polymer ?
#
loop_
_entity_poly.entity_id
_entity_poly.type
_entity_poly.pdbx_seq_one_letter_code
_entity_poly.pdbx_strand_id
1 'polypeptide(L)'
;MTEFKELTRDGLGEINLTLTKEEAQVPITKSFENTQLTQEEQKMVDDFSEKIDITNSTQILQYGVGAQKKLANFSDTTLNTIKTKDLGEVGELLTGVITELKTFDEDQKKGFLGFFKKQKNKLDVMKQKYASTESSVEEIVKVLNTHQVQLLKDISVLDNMYEINLNYFKELTMDILAGKKKLEEVRNTKLVELKEKAKVSGLMEDAQAAKDLNEQCERFEKKLYDLELTRTVIIDTNFFFMVKILSN
;
A
#
# COMPACT_ATOMS: atom_id res chain seq x y z
N MET A 1 -32.52 29.86 37.74
CA MET A 1 -32.44 28.39 37.91
C MET A 1 -32.39 27.78 36.53
N THR A 2 -31.20 27.58 36.02
CA THR A 2 -30.92 26.91 34.74
C THR A 2 -30.54 25.49 35.10
N GLU A 3 -31.41 24.56 34.73
CA GLU A 3 -31.18 23.14 34.92
C GLU A 3 -29.89 22.71 34.23
N PHE A 4 -28.97 22.22 35.01
CA PHE A 4 -27.83 21.42 34.49
C PHE A 4 -28.44 20.08 34.01
N LYS A 5 -28.62 19.95 32.70
CA LYS A 5 -28.80 18.65 32.10
C LYS A 5 -27.48 17.87 32.28
N GLU A 6 -27.55 16.85 33.15
CA GLU A 6 -26.53 15.81 33.22
C GLU A 6 -26.25 15.32 31.77
N LEU A 7 -25.00 15.44 31.36
CA LEU A 7 -24.48 14.76 30.16
C LEU A 7 -24.45 13.26 30.47
N THR A 8 -25.64 12.65 30.39
CA THR A 8 -25.74 11.20 30.41
C THR A 8 -25.19 10.67 29.10
N ARG A 9 -24.61 9.49 29.15
CA ARG A 9 -24.01 8.71 28.07
C ARG A 9 -24.88 8.59 26.79
N ASP A 10 -26.17 8.93 26.91
CA ASP A 10 -27.19 8.88 25.86
C ASP A 10 -27.29 10.16 25.00
N GLY A 11 -26.52 11.18 25.30
CA GLY A 11 -26.52 12.45 24.56
C GLY A 11 -25.39 12.57 23.51
N LEU A 12 -24.40 11.74 23.57
CA LEU A 12 -23.47 11.48 22.47
C LEU A 12 -24.12 10.38 21.63
N GLY A 13 -24.72 10.75 20.50
CA GLY A 13 -25.21 9.77 19.54
C GLY A 13 -24.13 8.70 19.40
N GLU A 14 -24.52 7.42 19.50
CA GLU A 14 -23.62 6.29 19.36
C GLU A 14 -22.83 6.48 18.04
N ILE A 15 -21.63 7.01 18.18
CA ILE A 15 -20.61 6.78 17.15
C ILE A 15 -20.31 5.30 17.31
N ASN A 16 -21.03 4.49 16.54
CA ASN A 16 -20.82 3.06 16.48
C ASN A 16 -19.48 2.81 15.78
N LEU A 17 -18.40 2.88 16.54
CA LEU A 17 -17.03 2.52 16.13
C LEU A 17 -16.83 1.01 16.06
N THR A 18 -17.87 0.22 16.23
CA THR A 18 -17.86 -1.17 15.82
C THR A 18 -17.99 -1.18 14.29
N LEU A 19 -16.86 -1.16 13.59
CA LEU A 19 -16.73 -1.75 12.27
C LEU A 19 -17.35 -3.15 12.41
N THR A 20 -18.60 -3.31 11.92
CA THR A 20 -19.17 -4.63 11.83
C THR A 20 -18.23 -5.44 10.95
N LYS A 21 -17.97 -6.67 11.33
CA LYS A 21 -17.10 -7.61 10.61
C LYS A 21 -17.52 -7.81 9.15
N GLU A 22 -18.69 -7.33 8.76
CA GLU A 22 -19.25 -7.32 7.42
C GLU A 22 -18.84 -6.11 6.58
N GLU A 23 -18.56 -4.96 7.18
CA GLU A 23 -18.04 -3.78 6.45
C GLU A 23 -16.52 -3.82 6.26
N ALA A 24 -15.82 -4.62 7.07
CA ALA A 24 -14.41 -4.94 6.89
C ALA A 24 -14.15 -6.05 5.85
N GLN A 25 -15.17 -6.58 5.21
CA GLN A 25 -15.04 -7.38 3.99
C GLN A 25 -14.87 -6.45 2.77
N VAL A 26 -13.80 -5.66 2.77
CA VAL A 26 -13.12 -5.34 1.51
C VAL A 26 -12.95 -6.69 0.83
N PRO A 27 -13.38 -6.86 -0.43
CA PRO A 27 -13.19 -8.14 -1.11
C PRO A 27 -11.69 -8.39 -1.30
N ILE A 28 -11.05 -8.87 -0.24
CA ILE A 28 -9.64 -9.29 -0.14
C ILE A 28 -9.32 -10.43 -1.11
N THR A 29 -10.34 -10.94 -1.80
CA THR A 29 -10.28 -12.13 -2.64
C THR A 29 -10.33 -11.90 -4.14
N LYS A 30 -9.78 -10.82 -4.64
CA LYS A 30 -9.13 -10.94 -5.94
C LYS A 30 -7.75 -11.53 -5.66
N SER A 31 -7.72 -12.81 -5.32
CA SER A 31 -6.50 -13.57 -5.20
C SER A 31 -5.67 -13.35 -6.46
N PHE A 32 -4.46 -12.82 -6.30
CA PHE A 32 -3.47 -12.69 -7.39
C PHE A 32 -3.21 -14.03 -8.09
N GLU A 33 -3.48 -15.15 -7.41
CA GLU A 33 -3.30 -16.51 -7.91
C GLU A 33 -4.35 -16.92 -8.95
N ASN A 34 -5.54 -16.29 -8.97
CA ASN A 34 -6.64 -16.61 -9.88
C ASN A 34 -6.94 -15.51 -10.90
N THR A 35 -5.96 -14.73 -11.31
CA THR A 35 -6.15 -13.79 -12.41
C THR A 35 -6.26 -14.56 -13.72
N GLN A 36 -7.42 -15.13 -14.00
CA GLN A 36 -7.74 -15.68 -15.33
C GLN A 36 -7.74 -14.51 -16.29
N LEU A 37 -6.88 -14.59 -17.30
CA LEU A 37 -6.89 -13.62 -18.40
C LEU A 37 -8.22 -13.73 -19.14
N THR A 38 -8.78 -12.59 -19.49
CA THR A 38 -9.91 -12.54 -20.42
C THR A 38 -9.50 -13.04 -21.81
N GLN A 39 -10.46 -13.36 -22.66
CA GLN A 39 -10.16 -13.76 -24.04
C GLN A 39 -9.40 -12.68 -24.81
N GLU A 40 -9.71 -11.41 -24.54
CA GLU A 40 -9.00 -10.27 -25.16
C GLU A 40 -7.55 -10.21 -24.67
N GLU A 41 -7.32 -10.38 -23.38
CA GLU A 41 -5.97 -10.39 -22.80
C GLU A 41 -5.15 -11.59 -23.26
N GLN A 42 -5.78 -12.75 -23.40
CA GLN A 42 -5.10 -13.91 -23.98
C GLN A 42 -4.67 -13.64 -25.42
N LYS A 43 -5.53 -13.01 -26.22
CA LYS A 43 -5.19 -12.59 -27.57
C LYS A 43 -4.04 -11.58 -27.58
N MET A 44 -4.02 -10.63 -26.65
CA MET A 44 -2.89 -9.68 -26.52
C MET A 44 -1.58 -10.40 -26.21
N VAL A 45 -1.61 -11.41 -25.33
CA VAL A 45 -0.44 -12.27 -25.05
C VAL A 45 0.02 -12.99 -26.30
N ASP A 46 -0.90 -13.54 -27.07
CA ASP A 46 -0.59 -14.26 -28.32
C ASP A 46 0.02 -13.31 -29.37
N ASP A 47 -0.63 -12.20 -29.63
CA ASP A 47 -0.16 -11.17 -30.58
C ASP A 47 1.20 -10.58 -30.17
N PHE A 48 1.46 -10.46 -28.88
CA PHE A 48 2.73 -9.97 -28.37
C PHE A 48 3.83 -11.03 -28.47
N SER A 49 3.51 -12.29 -28.21
CA SER A 49 4.47 -13.40 -28.32
C SER A 49 5.05 -13.52 -29.72
N GLU A 50 4.26 -13.25 -30.76
CA GLU A 50 4.72 -13.25 -32.17
C GLU A 50 5.77 -12.19 -32.49
N LYS A 51 5.73 -11.06 -31.76
CA LYS A 51 6.66 -9.93 -31.95
C LYS A 51 8.00 -10.12 -31.24
N ILE A 52 8.10 -11.12 -30.36
CA ILE A 52 9.33 -11.37 -29.61
C ILE A 52 10.34 -12.10 -30.51
N ASP A 53 11.51 -11.51 -30.67
CA ASP A 53 12.63 -12.13 -31.38
C ASP A 53 13.76 -12.52 -30.40
N ILE A 54 13.81 -13.81 -30.06
CA ILE A 54 14.83 -14.36 -29.14
C ILE A 54 16.23 -14.34 -29.79
N THR A 55 16.36 -14.19 -31.11
CA THR A 55 17.68 -14.08 -31.79
C THR A 55 18.29 -12.70 -31.63
N ASN A 56 17.50 -11.70 -31.23
CA ASN A 56 17.96 -10.33 -31.00
C ASN A 56 18.39 -10.14 -29.54
N SER A 57 19.69 -10.17 -29.26
CA SER A 57 20.24 -10.00 -27.90
C SER A 57 19.83 -8.67 -27.23
N THR A 58 19.68 -7.59 -28.01
CA THR A 58 19.22 -6.30 -27.46
C THR A 58 17.80 -6.38 -27.00
N GLN A 59 16.92 -7.04 -27.73
CA GLN A 59 15.52 -7.24 -27.37
C GLN A 59 15.40 -8.10 -26.11
N ILE A 60 16.21 -9.16 -25.99
CA ILE A 60 16.28 -9.97 -24.76
C ILE A 60 16.67 -9.12 -23.55
N LEU A 61 17.71 -8.30 -23.66
CA LEU A 61 18.17 -7.45 -22.56
C LEU A 61 17.13 -6.42 -22.13
N GLN A 62 16.39 -5.88 -23.09
CA GLN A 62 15.36 -4.85 -22.84
C GLN A 62 14.00 -5.44 -22.44
N TYR A 63 13.82 -6.76 -22.54
CA TYR A 63 12.54 -7.41 -22.25
C TYR A 63 12.11 -7.16 -20.80
N GLY A 64 10.91 -6.62 -20.59
CA GLY A 64 10.36 -6.32 -19.27
C GLY A 64 11.01 -5.15 -18.50
N VAL A 65 12.04 -4.49 -19.06
CA VAL A 65 12.69 -3.34 -18.40
C VAL A 65 11.69 -2.20 -18.19
N GLY A 66 10.75 -2.00 -19.12
CA GLY A 66 9.69 -1.00 -18.98
C GLY A 66 8.80 -1.27 -17.75
N ALA A 67 8.37 -2.50 -17.55
CA ALA A 67 7.57 -2.90 -16.41
C ALA A 67 8.34 -2.76 -15.08
N GLN A 68 9.60 -3.21 -15.05
CA GLN A 68 10.47 -3.04 -13.88
C GLN A 68 10.68 -1.57 -13.51
N LYS A 69 10.87 -0.70 -14.50
CA LYS A 69 11.05 0.74 -14.29
C LYS A 69 9.77 1.42 -13.79
N LYS A 70 8.61 1.04 -14.34
CA LYS A 70 7.30 1.51 -13.84
C LYS A 70 7.13 1.15 -12.36
N LEU A 71 7.45 -0.08 -11.98
CA LEU A 71 7.36 -0.56 -10.60
C LEU A 71 8.32 0.18 -9.67
N ALA A 72 9.58 0.39 -10.07
CA ALA A 72 10.56 1.14 -9.27
C ALA A 72 10.08 2.57 -9.01
N ASN A 73 9.66 3.29 -10.05
CA ASN A 73 9.12 4.65 -9.90
C ASN A 73 7.88 4.69 -9.02
N PHE A 74 7.01 3.70 -9.13
CA PHE A 74 5.81 3.56 -8.29
C PHE A 74 6.19 3.37 -6.83
N SER A 75 7.13 2.47 -6.52
CA SER A 75 7.60 2.22 -5.15
C SER A 75 8.19 3.47 -4.51
N ASP A 76 9.02 4.20 -5.22
CA ASP A 76 9.63 5.46 -4.74
C ASP A 76 8.56 6.52 -4.45
N THR A 77 7.57 6.65 -5.35
CA THR A 77 6.46 7.60 -5.16
C THR A 77 5.62 7.22 -3.95
N THR A 78 5.31 5.95 -3.78
CA THR A 78 4.52 5.42 -2.68
C THR A 78 5.16 5.67 -1.32
N LEU A 79 6.44 5.34 -1.18
CA LEU A 79 7.19 5.56 0.07
C LEU A 79 7.24 7.03 0.48
N ASN A 80 7.28 7.94 -0.50
CA ASN A 80 7.31 9.38 -0.24
C ASN A 80 5.93 9.99 0.06
N THR A 81 4.85 9.33 -0.35
CA THR A 81 3.48 9.88 -0.23
C THR A 81 2.82 9.52 1.10
N ILE A 82 3.12 8.35 1.66
CA ILE A 82 2.56 7.89 2.93
C ILE A 82 3.29 8.60 4.08
N LYS A 83 2.74 9.70 4.51
CA LYS A 83 3.19 10.43 5.71
C LYS A 83 2.36 9.99 6.90
N THR A 84 2.73 8.91 7.54
CA THR A 84 2.18 8.55 8.86
C THR A 84 2.50 9.68 9.82
N LYS A 85 1.51 10.51 10.13
CA LYS A 85 1.63 11.52 11.19
C LYS A 85 1.63 10.80 12.52
N ASP A 86 2.65 11.07 13.32
CA ASP A 86 2.72 10.68 14.72
C ASP A 86 1.59 11.40 15.49
N LEU A 87 0.80 10.64 16.27
CA LEU A 87 -0.22 11.16 17.18
C LEU A 87 0.39 11.77 18.45
N GLY A 88 1.70 12.00 18.50
CA GLY A 88 2.42 12.61 19.60
C GLY A 88 1.83 13.95 20.04
N GLU A 89 1.42 14.79 19.09
CA GLU A 89 0.75 16.06 19.35
C GLU A 89 -0.56 15.89 20.15
N VAL A 90 -1.37 14.90 19.81
CA VAL A 90 -2.60 14.58 20.56
C VAL A 90 -2.26 14.07 21.96
N GLY A 91 -1.22 13.25 22.11
CA GLY A 91 -0.73 12.77 23.39
C GLY A 91 -0.25 13.89 24.32
N GLU A 92 0.47 14.88 23.78
CA GLU A 92 0.92 16.07 24.51
C GLU A 92 -0.26 16.93 24.97
N LEU A 93 -1.23 17.20 24.11
CA LEU A 93 -2.44 17.96 24.43
C LEU A 93 -3.27 17.25 25.52
N LEU A 94 -3.47 15.94 25.42
CA LEU A 94 -4.16 15.14 26.46
C LEU A 94 -3.42 15.17 27.78
N THR A 95 -2.09 15.09 27.77
CA THR A 95 -1.27 15.18 28.99
C THR A 95 -1.40 16.56 29.63
N GLY A 96 -1.47 17.62 28.83
CA GLY A 96 -1.74 18.99 29.27
C GLY A 96 -3.08 19.08 30.05
N VAL A 97 -4.17 18.61 29.43
CA VAL A 97 -5.50 18.61 30.06
C VAL A 97 -5.52 17.79 31.36
N ILE A 98 -4.92 16.60 31.37
CA ILE A 98 -4.84 15.75 32.57
C ILE A 98 -4.08 16.47 33.70
N THR A 99 -3.02 17.19 33.36
CA THR A 99 -2.23 17.96 34.32
C THR A 99 -3.03 19.13 34.88
N GLU A 100 -3.74 19.88 34.04
CA GLU A 100 -4.65 20.96 34.46
C GLU A 100 -5.73 20.43 35.42
N LEU A 101 -6.35 19.29 35.10
CA LEU A 101 -7.36 18.66 35.96
C LEU A 101 -6.80 18.17 37.30
N LYS A 102 -5.60 17.59 37.32
CA LYS A 102 -4.93 17.15 38.56
C LYS A 102 -4.59 18.33 39.49
N THR A 103 -4.06 19.41 38.93
CA THR A 103 -3.77 20.62 39.72
C THR A 103 -5.05 21.22 40.32
N PHE A 104 -6.19 21.07 39.63
CA PHE A 104 -7.50 21.47 40.13
C PHE A 104 -7.91 20.70 41.40
N ASP A 105 -7.72 19.37 41.41
CA ASP A 105 -8.06 18.51 42.57
C ASP A 105 -7.13 18.74 43.76
N GLU A 106 -5.84 19.00 43.52
CA GLU A 106 -4.87 19.34 44.59
C GLU A 106 -5.13 20.70 45.23
N ASP A 107 -5.51 21.70 44.45
CA ASP A 107 -5.87 23.03 44.94
C ASP A 107 -7.17 22.98 45.80
N GLN A 108 -8.10 22.10 45.48
CA GLN A 108 -9.27 21.89 46.34
C GLN A 108 -8.89 21.27 47.72
N LYS A 109 -7.99 20.30 47.70
CA LYS A 109 -7.57 19.62 48.97
C LYS A 109 -6.77 20.55 49.90
N LYS A 110 -5.94 21.44 49.34
CA LYS A 110 -5.20 22.46 50.13
C LYS A 110 -6.06 23.62 50.59
N GLY A 111 -7.23 23.87 49.97
CA GLY A 111 -8.11 25.00 50.27
C GLY A 111 -9.01 24.79 51.45
N PHE A 112 -9.10 23.58 52.04
CA PHE A 112 -10.04 23.25 53.13
C PHE A 112 -9.63 23.86 54.49
N LEU A 113 -8.39 24.23 54.69
CA LEU A 113 -7.85 24.86 55.91
C LEU A 113 -7.85 26.40 55.90
N GLY A 114 -8.21 27.05 54.77
CA GLY A 114 -8.22 28.52 54.61
C GLY A 114 -9.61 29.15 54.42
N PHE A 115 -10.67 28.61 54.98
CA PHE A 115 -12.06 28.75 54.51
C PHE A 115 -12.80 30.08 54.73
N PHE A 116 -12.16 31.11 55.35
CA PHE A 116 -12.93 32.29 55.75
C PHE A 116 -12.54 33.66 55.14
N LYS A 117 -11.67 33.72 54.17
CA LYS A 117 -11.36 35.00 53.51
C LYS A 117 -11.27 34.86 51.96
N LYS A 118 -12.23 35.44 51.25
CA LYS A 118 -12.29 35.65 49.78
C LYS A 118 -13.11 34.62 48.97
N GLN A 119 -14.41 34.63 49.19
CA GLN A 119 -15.38 33.85 48.36
C GLN A 119 -15.49 34.34 46.88
N LYS A 120 -15.27 35.61 46.59
CA LYS A 120 -15.39 36.16 45.23
C LYS A 120 -14.28 35.71 44.29
N ASN A 121 -13.03 35.64 44.78
CA ASN A 121 -11.91 35.27 43.92
C ASN A 121 -11.82 33.76 43.54
N LYS A 122 -12.43 32.88 44.34
CA LYS A 122 -12.45 31.44 44.06
C LYS A 122 -13.34 31.08 42.88
N LEU A 123 -14.49 31.74 42.76
CA LEU A 123 -15.43 31.50 41.65
C LEU A 123 -14.84 31.98 40.29
N ASP A 124 -14.14 33.08 40.30
CA ASP A 124 -13.52 33.63 39.09
C ASP A 124 -12.30 32.80 38.64
N VAL A 125 -11.49 32.31 39.57
CA VAL A 125 -10.39 31.37 39.29
C VAL A 125 -10.92 30.04 38.76
N MET A 126 -12.04 29.54 39.32
CA MET A 126 -12.69 28.33 38.87
C MET A 126 -13.23 28.50 37.44
N LYS A 127 -13.90 29.62 37.16
CA LYS A 127 -14.39 29.93 35.79
C LYS A 127 -13.25 30.03 34.77
N GLN A 128 -12.12 30.67 35.14
CA GLN A 128 -10.96 30.76 34.25
C GLN A 128 -10.34 29.39 33.95
N LYS A 129 -10.20 28.53 34.98
CA LYS A 129 -9.68 27.15 34.78
C LYS A 129 -10.63 26.31 33.93
N TYR A 130 -11.97 26.44 34.14
CA TYR A 130 -12.93 25.76 33.26
C TYR A 130 -12.84 26.23 31.82
N ALA A 131 -12.73 27.54 31.59
CA ALA A 131 -12.57 28.08 30.25
C ALA A 131 -11.24 27.63 29.59
N SER A 132 -10.16 27.52 30.36
CA SER A 132 -8.90 26.97 29.88
C SER A 132 -9.01 25.51 29.47
N THR A 133 -9.62 24.69 30.31
CA THR A 133 -9.82 23.25 30.02
C THR A 133 -10.76 23.06 28.81
N GLU A 134 -11.84 23.85 28.71
CA GLU A 134 -12.76 23.85 27.55
C GLU A 134 -12.00 24.18 26.27
N SER A 135 -11.19 25.25 26.27
CA SER A 135 -10.35 25.62 25.12
C SER A 135 -9.35 24.53 24.73
N SER A 136 -8.73 23.88 25.72
CA SER A 136 -7.80 22.77 25.45
C SER A 136 -8.49 21.54 24.86
N VAL A 137 -9.73 21.25 25.30
CA VAL A 137 -10.53 20.17 24.73
C VAL A 137 -10.97 20.50 23.29
N GLU A 138 -11.36 21.74 23.02
CA GLU A 138 -11.69 22.20 21.65
C GLU A 138 -10.48 22.08 20.71
N GLU A 139 -9.30 22.40 21.19
CA GLU A 139 -8.05 22.25 20.42
C GLU A 139 -7.78 20.78 20.10
N ILE A 140 -7.92 19.86 21.07
CA ILE A 140 -7.80 18.42 20.86
C ILE A 140 -8.80 17.95 19.79
N VAL A 141 -10.07 18.35 19.89
CA VAL A 141 -11.10 17.98 18.89
C VAL A 141 -10.73 18.49 17.50
N LYS A 142 -10.21 19.71 17.39
CA LYS A 142 -9.76 20.26 16.11
C LYS A 142 -8.57 19.48 15.51
N VAL A 143 -7.60 19.13 16.35
CA VAL A 143 -6.44 18.33 15.92
C VAL A 143 -6.89 16.93 15.51
N LEU A 144 -7.76 16.26 16.28
CA LEU A 144 -8.31 14.95 15.93
C LEU A 144 -9.08 14.97 14.61
N ASN A 145 -9.92 16.00 14.38
CA ASN A 145 -10.63 16.14 13.11
C ASN A 145 -9.66 16.32 11.94
N THR A 146 -8.58 17.05 12.13
CA THR A 146 -7.55 17.23 11.11
C THR A 146 -6.85 15.91 10.81
N HIS A 147 -6.53 15.12 11.83
CA HIS A 147 -5.96 13.78 11.68
C HIS A 147 -6.94 12.83 10.97
N GLN A 148 -8.22 12.87 11.33
CA GLN A 148 -9.24 12.05 10.67
C GLN A 148 -9.33 12.36 9.16
N VAL A 149 -9.35 13.64 8.79
CA VAL A 149 -9.35 14.04 7.37
C VAL A 149 -8.08 13.58 6.66
N GLN A 150 -6.92 13.64 7.33
CA GLN A 150 -5.67 13.17 6.74
C GLN A 150 -5.67 11.64 6.57
N LEU A 151 -6.16 10.89 7.57
CA LEU A 151 -6.29 9.42 7.48
C LEU A 151 -7.19 9.01 6.32
N LEU A 152 -8.33 9.68 6.12
CA LEU A 152 -9.22 9.38 4.98
C LEU A 152 -8.54 9.65 3.63
N LYS A 153 -7.72 10.70 3.55
CA LYS A 153 -6.91 10.97 2.35
C LYS A 153 -5.85 9.89 2.13
N ASP A 154 -5.16 9.49 3.19
CA ASP A 154 -4.10 8.47 3.11
C ASP A 154 -4.69 7.11 2.71
N ILE A 155 -5.86 6.73 3.22
CA ILE A 155 -6.60 5.54 2.81
C ILE A 155 -6.94 5.61 1.31
N SER A 156 -7.52 6.73 0.84
CA SER A 156 -7.85 6.90 -0.59
C SER A 156 -6.61 6.81 -1.49
N VAL A 157 -5.48 7.32 -1.04
CA VAL A 157 -4.20 7.21 -1.77
C VAL A 157 -3.74 5.75 -1.81
N LEU A 158 -3.82 5.02 -0.68
CA LEU A 158 -3.44 3.61 -0.61
C LEU A 158 -4.33 2.73 -1.48
N ASP A 159 -5.65 2.98 -1.51
CA ASP A 159 -6.58 2.27 -2.39
C ASP A 159 -6.23 2.47 -3.86
N ASN A 160 -5.96 3.70 -4.26
CA ASN A 160 -5.53 4.00 -5.64
C ASN A 160 -4.18 3.33 -5.97
N MET A 161 -3.24 3.31 -5.03
CA MET A 161 -1.95 2.63 -5.19
C MET A 161 -2.11 1.11 -5.33
N TYR A 162 -3.04 0.52 -4.56
CA TYR A 162 -3.38 -0.89 -4.68
C TYR A 162 -3.88 -1.24 -6.08
N GLU A 163 -4.82 -0.45 -6.63
CA GLU A 163 -5.37 -0.66 -7.97
C GLU A 163 -4.31 -0.49 -9.07
N ILE A 164 -3.44 0.52 -8.96
CA ILE A 164 -2.34 0.73 -9.90
C ILE A 164 -1.38 -0.47 -9.88
N ASN A 165 -1.04 -0.95 -8.69
CA ASN A 165 -0.12 -2.08 -8.52
C ASN A 165 -0.72 -3.39 -9.05
N LEU A 166 -2.04 -3.57 -8.91
CA LEU A 166 -2.77 -4.69 -9.50
C LEU A 166 -2.68 -4.68 -11.04
N ASN A 167 -2.79 -3.50 -11.65
CA ASN A 167 -2.63 -3.35 -13.10
C ASN A 167 -1.19 -3.69 -13.54
N TYR A 168 -0.16 -3.27 -12.80
CA TYR A 168 1.22 -3.64 -13.09
C TYR A 168 1.48 -5.14 -12.95
N PHE A 169 0.90 -5.76 -11.93
CA PHE A 169 0.92 -7.21 -11.79
C PHE A 169 0.36 -7.92 -13.02
N LYS A 170 -0.77 -7.42 -13.54
CA LYS A 170 -1.45 -7.98 -14.69
C LYS A 170 -0.63 -7.81 -15.98
N GLU A 171 -0.14 -6.59 -16.25
CA GLU A 171 0.75 -6.31 -17.38
C GLU A 171 1.98 -7.23 -17.35
N LEU A 172 2.67 -7.31 -16.22
CA LEU A 172 3.87 -8.14 -16.08
C LEU A 172 3.57 -9.64 -16.23
N THR A 173 2.40 -10.08 -15.77
CA THR A 173 1.96 -11.46 -15.97
C THR A 173 1.76 -11.78 -17.45
N MET A 174 1.17 -10.85 -18.22
CA MET A 174 0.99 -11.01 -19.67
C MET A 174 2.34 -11.03 -20.40
N ASP A 175 3.28 -10.17 -20.01
CA ASP A 175 4.65 -10.18 -20.56
C ASP A 175 5.34 -11.53 -20.31
N ILE A 176 5.30 -12.04 -19.08
CA ILE A 176 5.88 -13.34 -18.71
C ILE A 176 5.25 -14.47 -19.54
N LEU A 177 3.94 -14.49 -19.68
CA LEU A 177 3.24 -15.53 -20.45
C LEU A 177 3.60 -15.48 -21.93
N ALA A 178 3.64 -14.29 -22.54
CA ALA A 178 4.05 -14.12 -23.93
C ALA A 178 5.50 -14.59 -24.15
N GLY A 179 6.39 -14.22 -23.23
CA GLY A 179 7.80 -14.66 -23.29
C GLY A 179 7.96 -16.17 -23.16
N LYS A 180 7.23 -16.81 -22.22
CA LYS A 180 7.25 -18.27 -22.03
C LYS A 180 6.73 -18.98 -23.28
N LYS A 181 5.61 -18.52 -23.85
CA LYS A 181 5.05 -19.06 -25.08
C LYS A 181 6.05 -19.00 -26.21
N LYS A 182 6.72 -17.85 -26.40
CA LYS A 182 7.73 -17.69 -27.44
C LYS A 182 8.95 -18.56 -27.21
N LEU A 183 9.43 -18.68 -25.99
CA LEU A 183 10.57 -19.52 -25.64
C LEU A 183 10.28 -20.99 -25.93
N GLU A 184 9.09 -21.47 -25.59
CA GLU A 184 8.64 -22.83 -25.85
C GLU A 184 8.53 -23.10 -27.37
N GLU A 185 7.92 -22.17 -28.12
CA GLU A 185 7.84 -22.25 -29.57
C GLU A 185 9.23 -22.40 -30.20
N VAL A 186 10.15 -21.49 -29.88
CA VAL A 186 11.51 -21.50 -30.46
C VAL A 186 12.28 -22.75 -30.08
N ARG A 187 12.15 -23.24 -28.84
CA ARG A 187 12.78 -24.48 -28.39
C ARG A 187 12.26 -25.71 -29.10
N ASN A 188 10.96 -25.75 -29.37
CA ASN A 188 10.30 -26.92 -29.97
C ASN A 188 10.33 -26.91 -31.51
N THR A 189 10.67 -25.77 -32.13
CA THR A 189 10.72 -25.64 -33.59
C THR A 189 12.14 -25.31 -34.05
N LYS A 190 12.51 -24.04 -34.08
CA LYS A 190 13.76 -23.55 -34.68
C LYS A 190 15.03 -24.18 -34.08
N LEU A 191 15.06 -24.38 -32.76
CA LEU A 191 16.21 -25.00 -32.10
C LEU A 191 16.34 -26.49 -32.47
N VAL A 192 15.22 -27.20 -32.61
CA VAL A 192 15.20 -28.59 -33.07
C VAL A 192 15.69 -28.69 -34.52
N GLU A 193 15.17 -27.82 -35.40
CA GLU A 193 15.60 -27.75 -36.82
C GLU A 193 17.09 -27.50 -36.94
N LEU A 194 17.67 -26.55 -36.20
CA LEU A 194 19.09 -26.26 -36.24
C LEU A 194 19.94 -27.42 -35.71
N LYS A 195 19.50 -28.10 -34.64
CA LYS A 195 20.18 -29.26 -34.10
C LYS A 195 20.15 -30.44 -35.08
N GLU A 196 19.05 -30.70 -35.76
CA GLU A 196 18.99 -31.75 -36.79
C GLU A 196 19.84 -31.38 -38.02
N LYS A 197 19.79 -30.10 -38.46
CA LYS A 197 20.67 -29.63 -39.53
C LYS A 197 22.14 -29.86 -39.22
N ALA A 198 22.57 -29.49 -38.01
CA ALA A 198 23.95 -29.69 -37.56
C ALA A 198 24.37 -31.16 -37.57
N LYS A 199 23.47 -32.07 -37.14
CA LYS A 199 23.73 -33.52 -37.18
C LYS A 199 23.88 -34.07 -38.61
N VAL A 200 23.03 -33.60 -39.52
CA VAL A 200 23.00 -34.07 -40.91
C VAL A 200 24.18 -33.51 -41.70
N SER A 201 24.46 -32.22 -41.56
CA SER A 201 25.54 -31.52 -42.31
C SER A 201 26.94 -31.86 -41.80
N GLY A 202 27.08 -32.09 -40.48
CA GLY A 202 28.37 -32.25 -39.81
C GLY A 202 29.24 -31.00 -39.84
N LEU A 203 28.67 -29.85 -40.30
CA LEU A 203 29.40 -28.58 -40.41
C LEU A 203 29.49 -27.88 -39.04
N MET A 204 30.66 -27.35 -38.75
CA MET A 204 30.92 -26.60 -37.52
C MET A 204 30.03 -25.34 -37.40
N GLU A 205 29.75 -24.68 -38.55
CA GLU A 205 28.89 -23.50 -38.63
C GLU A 205 27.44 -23.80 -38.19
N ASP A 206 26.89 -24.94 -38.62
CA ASP A 206 25.55 -25.36 -38.24
C ASP A 206 25.47 -25.75 -36.75
N ALA A 207 26.53 -26.42 -36.23
CA ALA A 207 26.64 -26.71 -34.81
C ALA A 207 26.74 -25.45 -33.95
N GLN A 208 27.49 -24.45 -34.43
CA GLN A 208 27.62 -23.15 -33.76
C GLN A 208 26.27 -22.39 -33.76
N ALA A 209 25.55 -22.37 -34.88
CA ALA A 209 24.23 -21.72 -34.96
C ALA A 209 23.21 -22.34 -33.97
N ALA A 210 23.21 -23.67 -33.84
CA ALA A 210 22.37 -24.35 -32.88
C ALA A 210 22.75 -24.01 -31.42
N LYS A 211 24.06 -23.92 -31.14
CA LYS A 211 24.57 -23.54 -29.82
C LYS A 211 24.22 -22.10 -29.49
N ASP A 212 24.42 -21.16 -30.42
CA ASP A 212 24.11 -19.74 -30.21
C ASP A 212 22.65 -19.51 -29.93
N LEU A 213 21.74 -20.18 -30.64
CA LEU A 213 20.30 -20.09 -30.36
C LEU A 213 19.94 -20.69 -29.00
N ASN A 214 20.59 -21.79 -28.63
CA ASN A 214 20.35 -22.39 -27.29
C ASN A 214 20.80 -21.43 -26.18
N GLU A 215 21.96 -20.80 -26.31
CA GLU A 215 22.44 -19.79 -25.34
C GLU A 215 21.50 -18.58 -25.26
N GLN A 216 20.95 -18.13 -26.38
CA GLN A 216 19.94 -17.06 -26.40
C GLN A 216 18.65 -17.47 -25.68
N CYS A 217 18.17 -18.70 -25.88
CA CYS A 217 17.04 -19.24 -25.17
C CYS A 217 17.28 -19.28 -23.64
N GLU A 218 18.48 -19.69 -23.19
CA GLU A 218 18.84 -19.72 -21.78
C GLU A 218 18.92 -18.29 -21.17
N ARG A 219 19.46 -17.33 -21.90
CA ARG A 219 19.50 -15.93 -21.46
C ARG A 219 18.10 -15.35 -21.35
N PHE A 220 17.22 -15.67 -22.28
CA PHE A 220 15.83 -15.20 -22.24
C PHE A 220 15.06 -15.86 -21.08
N GLU A 221 15.27 -17.15 -20.83
CA GLU A 221 14.68 -17.85 -19.69
C GLU A 221 15.08 -17.21 -18.34
N LYS A 222 16.38 -16.88 -18.18
CA LYS A 222 16.84 -16.14 -16.99
C LYS A 222 16.15 -14.79 -16.86
N LYS A 223 15.95 -14.08 -17.98
CA LYS A 223 15.23 -12.80 -17.97
C LYS A 223 13.77 -12.97 -17.56
N LEU A 224 13.10 -14.02 -18.03
CA LEU A 224 11.72 -14.33 -17.59
C LEU A 224 11.68 -14.64 -16.10
N TYR A 225 12.66 -15.37 -15.57
CA TYR A 225 12.75 -15.63 -14.13
C TYR A 225 12.94 -14.34 -13.33
N ASP A 226 13.76 -13.40 -13.78
CA ASP A 226 13.91 -12.08 -13.15
C ASP A 226 12.59 -11.31 -13.12
N LEU A 227 11.76 -11.43 -14.18
CA LEU A 227 10.42 -10.83 -14.21
C LEU A 227 9.44 -11.53 -13.26
N GLU A 228 9.54 -12.84 -13.07
CA GLU A 228 8.75 -13.57 -12.08
C GLU A 228 9.08 -13.12 -10.65
N LEU A 229 10.36 -12.92 -10.34
CA LEU A 229 10.78 -12.35 -9.06
C LEU A 229 10.22 -10.92 -8.88
N THR A 230 10.28 -10.10 -9.93
CA THR A 230 9.68 -8.77 -9.91
C THR A 230 8.18 -8.83 -9.63
N ARG A 231 7.46 -9.79 -10.22
CA ARG A 231 6.03 -10.02 -9.98
C ARG A 231 5.74 -10.39 -8.53
N THR A 232 6.61 -11.19 -7.90
CA THR A 232 6.48 -11.53 -6.47
C THR A 232 6.58 -10.29 -5.59
N VAL A 233 7.52 -9.39 -5.90
CA VAL A 233 7.64 -8.10 -5.17
C VAL A 233 6.36 -7.27 -5.25
N ILE A 234 5.65 -7.29 -6.39
CA ILE A 234 4.36 -6.61 -6.53
C ILE A 234 3.32 -7.18 -5.56
N ILE A 235 3.26 -8.50 -5.39
CA ILE A 235 2.36 -9.16 -4.44
C ILE A 235 2.66 -8.72 -3.01
N ASP A 236 3.93 -8.75 -2.61
CA ASP A 236 4.37 -8.36 -1.27
C ASP A 236 4.04 -6.88 -0.99
N THR A 237 4.21 -6.01 -1.99
CA THR A 237 3.88 -4.59 -1.90
C THR A 237 2.36 -4.38 -1.72
N ASN A 238 1.53 -5.14 -2.40
CA ASN A 238 0.09 -5.08 -2.23
C ASN A 238 -0.35 -5.56 -0.85
N PHE A 239 0.27 -6.62 -0.35
CA PHE A 239 0.02 -7.08 1.02
C PHE A 239 0.38 -5.99 2.04
N PHE A 240 1.50 -5.30 1.86
CA PHE A 240 1.89 -4.16 2.70
C PHE A 240 0.84 -3.05 2.69
N PHE A 241 0.33 -2.65 1.51
CA PHE A 241 -0.72 -1.63 1.41
C PHE A 241 -1.98 -2.06 2.16
N MET A 242 -2.43 -3.29 1.97
CA MET A 242 -3.60 -3.83 2.65
C MET A 242 -3.44 -3.80 4.17
N VAL A 243 -2.31 -4.25 4.70
CA VAL A 243 -2.02 -4.20 6.14
C VAL A 243 -2.02 -2.76 6.64
N LYS A 244 -1.46 -1.83 5.86
CA LYS A 244 -1.40 -0.42 6.23
C LYS A 244 -2.78 0.22 6.27
N ILE A 245 -3.66 -0.09 5.32
CA ILE A 245 -5.06 0.37 5.31
C ILE A 245 -5.81 -0.14 6.55
N LEU A 246 -5.61 -1.40 6.92
CA LEU A 246 -6.30 -2.02 8.07
C LEU A 246 -5.76 -1.57 9.42
N SER A 247 -4.57 -1.00 9.48
CA SER A 247 -3.91 -0.53 10.71
C SER A 247 -4.12 0.95 11.02
N ASN A 248 -4.69 1.72 10.08
CA ASN A 248 -5.06 3.13 10.23
C ASN A 248 -6.53 3.30 10.58
#